data_b95196accdc3d6fab4238dd7d431599c
#
_entry.id   b95196accdc3d6fab4238dd7d431599c
#
_cell.length_a   1.000
_cell.length_b   1.000
_cell.length_c   1.000
_cell.angle_alpha   90.00
_cell.angle_beta   90.00
_cell.angle_gamma   90.00
#
_symmetry.space_group_name_H-M   'P 1'
#
loop_
_entity.id
_entity.type
_entity.pdbx_description
1 polymer ?
#
loop_
_entity_poly.entity_id
_entity_poly.type
_entity_poly.pdbx_seq_one_letter_code
_entity_poly.pdbx_strand_id
1 'polypeptide(L)'
;GAGPRRDGAGAPSSGSARATSARLPTSRLDDAYEAIQRVFGKGRKDVKEREVKDLLRTLERLLGERRAWNLEVNRSLFDVIGPLHKSRRRSPDHERVFWLLASYTLRPGMGHPLDPGRVALLADLLTEGLAFPQHERTWQQLFIAWRRLAPGLSERHQTRLRDQIDPFLAPASAKLPKPKGFRPLSLLDALEAASWLERVDVRRRGQLCDWILERTWTDRDP
;
A
#
# COMPACT_ATOMS: atom_id res chain seq x y z
N GLY A 1 33.18 -61.81 32.13
CA GLY A 1 32.61 -60.56 32.60
C GLY A 1 31.82 -59.89 31.49
N ALA A 2 30.54 -60.06 31.56
CA ALA A 2 29.62 -59.46 30.57
C ALA A 2 29.39 -57.98 30.90
N GLY A 3 29.61 -57.06 29.92
CA GLY A 3 29.23 -55.66 30.00
C GLY A 3 27.85 -55.44 29.41
N PRO A 4 27.07 -54.47 29.93
CA PRO A 4 25.71 -54.29 29.54
C PRO A 4 25.55 -53.50 28.22
N ARG A 5 24.56 -53.90 27.41
CA ARG A 5 24.13 -53.25 26.19
C ARG A 5 23.46 -51.92 26.53
N ARG A 6 23.83 -50.86 25.83
CA ARG A 6 23.13 -49.58 25.83
C ARG A 6 22.07 -49.55 24.73
N ASP A 7 20.84 -49.46 25.15
CA ASP A 7 19.71 -49.26 24.26
C ASP A 7 19.76 -47.86 23.66
N GLY A 8 19.62 -47.81 22.32
CA GLY A 8 19.58 -46.54 21.57
C GLY A 8 18.20 -45.89 21.71
N ALA A 9 18.21 -44.71 22.32
CA ALA A 9 17.03 -43.85 22.30
C ALA A 9 16.89 -43.21 20.91
N GLY A 10 15.83 -43.57 20.21
CA GLY A 10 15.44 -42.93 18.95
C GLY A 10 15.00 -41.48 19.18
N ALA A 11 15.65 -40.57 18.48
CA ALA A 11 15.24 -39.16 18.45
C ALA A 11 13.86 -39.03 17.76
N PRO A 12 12.96 -38.17 18.26
CA PRO A 12 11.72 -37.92 17.59
C PRO A 12 12.00 -37.10 16.32
N SER A 13 11.55 -37.62 15.17
CA SER A 13 11.56 -36.91 13.90
C SER A 13 10.60 -35.69 14.00
N SER A 14 11.18 -34.51 13.99
CA SER A 14 10.44 -33.26 13.85
C SER A 14 9.80 -33.24 12.45
N GLY A 15 8.57 -33.70 12.37
CA GLY A 15 7.70 -33.49 11.22
C GLY A 15 7.42 -32.00 11.07
N SER A 16 8.14 -31.35 10.16
CA SER A 16 7.78 -30.02 9.69
C SER A 16 6.40 -30.07 9.07
N ALA A 17 5.40 -29.67 9.84
CA ALA A 17 4.05 -29.43 9.32
C ALA A 17 4.15 -28.23 8.34
N ARG A 18 4.35 -28.54 7.06
CA ARG A 18 4.09 -27.60 5.98
C ARG A 18 2.62 -27.21 6.10
N ALA A 19 2.35 -26.00 6.58
CA ALA A 19 1.05 -25.39 6.53
C ALA A 19 0.60 -25.40 5.06
N THR A 20 -0.26 -26.34 4.71
CA THR A 20 -0.89 -26.43 3.40
C THR A 20 -1.81 -25.21 3.32
N SER A 21 -1.36 -24.18 2.63
CA SER A 21 -2.19 -23.02 2.30
C SER A 21 -3.41 -23.54 1.55
N ALA A 22 -4.52 -23.72 2.26
CA ALA A 22 -5.76 -24.18 1.68
C ALA A 22 -6.16 -23.19 0.57
N ARG A 23 -6.22 -23.69 -0.66
CA ARG A 23 -6.65 -22.91 -1.82
C ARG A 23 -8.08 -22.45 -1.57
N LEU A 24 -8.31 -21.14 -1.58
CA LEU A 24 -9.66 -20.60 -1.43
C LEU A 24 -10.56 -21.17 -2.54
N PRO A 25 -11.83 -21.54 -2.22
CA PRO A 25 -12.78 -21.95 -3.25
C PRO A 25 -12.94 -20.85 -4.31
N THR A 26 -12.93 -21.21 -5.58
CA THR A 26 -13.06 -20.29 -6.72
C THR A 26 -14.29 -19.40 -6.58
N SER A 27 -15.42 -19.96 -6.11
CA SER A 27 -16.67 -19.21 -5.88
C SER A 27 -16.50 -18.01 -4.94
N ARG A 28 -15.69 -18.12 -3.88
CA ARG A 28 -15.46 -16.99 -2.95
C ARG A 28 -14.63 -15.88 -3.57
N LEU A 29 -13.72 -16.21 -4.47
CA LEU A 29 -12.97 -15.19 -5.24
C LEU A 29 -13.90 -14.48 -6.23
N ASP A 30 -14.78 -15.22 -6.90
CA ASP A 30 -15.76 -14.66 -7.83
C ASP A 30 -16.70 -13.69 -7.09
N ASP A 31 -17.22 -14.08 -5.91
CA ASP A 31 -18.03 -13.19 -5.06
C ASP A 31 -17.26 -11.91 -4.66
N ALA A 32 -15.95 -12.04 -4.38
CA ALA A 32 -15.10 -10.90 -4.05
C ALA A 32 -14.89 -9.97 -5.26
N TYR A 33 -14.71 -10.53 -6.46
CA TYR A 33 -14.62 -9.75 -7.70
C TYR A 33 -15.93 -9.02 -7.98
N GLU A 34 -17.08 -9.69 -7.81
CA GLU A 34 -18.39 -9.06 -7.94
C GLU A 34 -18.60 -7.92 -6.95
N ALA A 35 -18.16 -8.08 -5.70
CA ALA A 35 -18.22 -7.02 -4.70
C ALA A 35 -17.39 -5.78 -5.11
N ILE A 36 -16.19 -5.96 -5.68
CA ILE A 36 -15.38 -4.87 -6.22
C ILE A 36 -16.07 -4.24 -7.43
N GLN A 37 -16.58 -5.06 -8.36
CA GLN A 37 -17.29 -4.58 -9.55
C GLN A 37 -18.60 -3.87 -9.19
N ARG A 38 -19.30 -4.28 -8.13
CA ARG A 38 -20.48 -3.60 -7.62
C ARG A 38 -20.16 -2.15 -7.23
N VAL A 39 -19.03 -1.94 -6.53
CA VAL A 39 -18.64 -0.62 -6.03
C VAL A 39 -17.94 0.23 -7.12
N PHE A 40 -17.00 -0.34 -7.87
CA PHE A 40 -16.13 0.40 -8.79
C PHE A 40 -16.45 0.19 -10.26
N GLY A 41 -17.28 -0.79 -10.63
CA GLY A 41 -17.63 -1.11 -12.02
C GLY A 41 -18.28 0.05 -12.78
N LYS A 42 -18.17 0.04 -14.09
CA LYS A 42 -18.77 1.05 -14.97
C LYS A 42 -20.30 1.04 -14.89
N GLY A 43 -20.93 2.22 -15.04
CA GLY A 43 -22.38 2.34 -15.09
C GLY A 43 -23.13 2.17 -13.76
N ARG A 44 -22.45 1.92 -12.67
CA ARG A 44 -23.06 1.79 -11.34
C ARG A 44 -23.29 3.18 -10.72
N LYS A 45 -24.54 3.67 -10.85
CA LYS A 45 -24.96 4.97 -10.28
C LYS A 45 -25.69 4.84 -8.94
N ASP A 46 -26.11 3.64 -8.59
CA ASP A 46 -26.95 3.30 -7.44
C ASP A 46 -26.15 2.76 -6.22
N VAL A 47 -24.83 2.94 -6.24
CA VAL A 47 -23.96 2.50 -5.15
C VAL A 47 -24.14 3.40 -3.93
N LYS A 48 -24.57 2.80 -2.81
CA LYS A 48 -24.72 3.52 -1.55
C LYS A 48 -23.36 3.80 -0.92
N GLU A 49 -23.22 4.95 -0.27
CA GLU A 49 -21.98 5.34 0.43
C GLU A 49 -21.49 4.27 1.41
N ARG A 50 -22.41 3.60 2.10
CA ARG A 50 -22.10 2.50 3.03
C ARG A 50 -21.45 1.31 2.32
N GLU A 51 -21.91 0.95 1.12
CA GLU A 51 -21.33 -0.16 0.34
C GLU A 51 -19.86 0.13 0.00
N VAL A 52 -19.54 1.40 -0.32
CA VAL A 52 -18.16 1.83 -0.58
C VAL A 52 -17.31 1.69 0.68
N LYS A 53 -17.79 2.22 1.81
CA LYS A 53 -17.07 2.20 3.10
C LYS A 53 -16.84 0.79 3.63
N ASP A 54 -17.81 -0.10 3.43
CA ASP A 54 -17.81 -1.48 3.95
C ASP A 54 -17.15 -2.49 2.99
N LEU A 55 -16.68 -2.07 1.80
CA LEU A 55 -16.12 -3.00 0.81
C LEU A 55 -15.01 -3.89 1.40
N LEU A 56 -14.04 -3.30 2.11
CA LEU A 56 -12.97 -4.09 2.71
C LEU A 56 -13.50 -5.14 3.69
N ARG A 57 -14.46 -4.76 4.55
CA ARG A 57 -15.11 -5.69 5.48
C ARG A 57 -15.85 -6.82 4.74
N THR A 58 -16.49 -6.49 3.61
CA THR A 58 -17.14 -7.47 2.75
C THR A 58 -16.14 -8.47 2.18
N LEU A 59 -14.99 -7.99 1.68
CA LEU A 59 -13.92 -8.86 1.18
C LEU A 59 -13.34 -9.75 2.29
N GLU A 60 -13.10 -9.20 3.50
CA GLU A 60 -12.62 -9.98 4.64
C GLU A 60 -13.63 -11.04 5.10
N ARG A 61 -14.94 -10.78 5.00
CA ARG A 61 -15.98 -11.78 5.28
C ARG A 61 -15.97 -12.91 4.27
N LEU A 62 -15.71 -12.62 3.00
CA LEU A 62 -15.68 -13.62 1.92
C LEU A 62 -14.41 -14.47 1.94
N LEU A 63 -13.26 -13.81 2.14
CA LEU A 63 -11.93 -14.39 1.93
C LEU A 63 -11.16 -14.67 3.23
N GLY A 64 -11.73 -14.30 4.39
CA GLY A 64 -11.02 -14.30 5.67
C GLY A 64 -10.20 -13.03 5.88
N GLU A 65 -9.55 -12.92 7.03
CA GLU A 65 -8.73 -11.77 7.38
C GLU A 65 -7.68 -11.45 6.31
N ARG A 66 -7.61 -10.18 5.88
CA ARG A 66 -6.67 -9.75 4.81
C ARG A 66 -5.20 -10.07 5.10
N ARG A 67 -4.82 -10.26 6.39
CA ARG A 67 -3.46 -10.66 6.75
C ARG A 67 -3.11 -12.05 6.26
N ALA A 68 -4.11 -12.92 6.12
CA ALA A 68 -3.96 -14.29 5.63
C ALA A 68 -4.03 -14.40 4.09
N TRP A 69 -4.35 -13.31 3.37
CA TRP A 69 -4.38 -13.34 1.91
C TRP A 69 -2.97 -13.55 1.36
N ASN A 70 -2.76 -14.64 0.65
CA ASN A 70 -1.50 -14.95 0.00
C ASN A 70 -1.25 -14.03 -1.22
N LEU A 71 -0.09 -14.18 -1.86
CA LEU A 71 0.29 -13.35 -3.00
C LEU A 71 -0.71 -13.46 -4.16
N GLU A 72 -1.13 -14.68 -4.50
CA GLU A 72 -2.05 -14.93 -5.62
C GLU A 72 -3.42 -14.27 -5.40
N VAL A 73 -4.00 -14.41 -4.20
CA VAL A 73 -5.27 -13.75 -3.85
C VAL A 73 -5.13 -12.24 -3.92
N ASN A 74 -4.05 -11.69 -3.36
CA ASN A 74 -3.81 -10.25 -3.43
C ASN A 74 -3.70 -9.77 -4.89
N ARG A 75 -2.92 -10.45 -5.74
CA ARG A 75 -2.73 -10.03 -7.13
C ARG A 75 -3.99 -10.18 -7.97
N SER A 76 -4.77 -11.22 -7.74
CA SER A 76 -6.05 -11.40 -8.44
C SER A 76 -7.07 -10.31 -8.06
N LEU A 77 -7.13 -9.89 -6.80
CA LEU A 77 -7.94 -8.74 -6.39
C LEU A 77 -7.44 -7.43 -7.01
N PHE A 78 -6.11 -7.25 -7.11
CA PHE A 78 -5.54 -6.09 -7.77
C PHE A 78 -5.91 -6.03 -9.26
N ASP A 79 -5.89 -7.16 -9.94
CA ASP A 79 -6.21 -7.25 -11.36
C ASP A 79 -7.68 -6.85 -11.66
N VAL A 80 -8.55 -6.90 -10.64
CA VAL A 80 -9.92 -6.37 -10.73
C VAL A 80 -9.99 -4.89 -10.40
N ILE A 81 -9.39 -4.45 -9.26
CA ILE A 81 -9.55 -3.05 -8.80
C ILE A 81 -8.66 -2.05 -9.56
N GLY A 82 -7.43 -2.43 -9.93
CA GLY A 82 -6.48 -1.54 -10.58
C GLY A 82 -7.01 -0.88 -11.86
N PRO A 83 -7.55 -1.64 -12.82
CA PRO A 83 -8.14 -1.08 -14.05
C PRO A 83 -9.33 -0.15 -13.82
N LEU A 84 -9.96 -0.22 -12.65
CA LEU A 84 -11.11 0.61 -12.27
C LEU A 84 -10.71 1.95 -11.63
N HIS A 85 -9.44 2.35 -11.70
CA HIS A 85 -8.88 3.55 -11.08
C HIS A 85 -9.65 4.84 -11.37
N LYS A 86 -10.29 4.96 -12.55
CA LYS A 86 -11.09 6.14 -12.89
C LYS A 86 -12.30 6.32 -11.99
N SER A 87 -12.84 5.21 -11.46
CA SER A 87 -13.99 5.23 -10.56
C SER A 87 -13.69 5.81 -9.18
N ARG A 88 -12.41 5.95 -8.79
CA ARG A 88 -12.01 6.65 -7.57
C ARG A 88 -12.54 8.09 -7.53
N ARG A 89 -12.73 8.72 -8.70
CA ARG A 89 -13.20 10.11 -8.83
C ARG A 89 -14.70 10.30 -8.60
N ARG A 90 -15.45 9.25 -8.23
CA ARG A 90 -16.91 9.36 -7.99
C ARG A 90 -17.25 10.05 -6.66
N SER A 91 -16.46 9.78 -5.61
CA SER A 91 -16.60 10.42 -4.30
C SER A 91 -15.29 10.30 -3.49
N PRO A 92 -15.15 11.07 -2.41
CA PRO A 92 -14.00 10.96 -1.51
C PRO A 92 -13.82 9.56 -0.93
N ASP A 93 -14.92 8.86 -0.59
CA ASP A 93 -14.87 7.49 -0.09
C ASP A 93 -14.42 6.50 -1.17
N HIS A 94 -14.85 6.67 -2.44
CA HIS A 94 -14.33 5.84 -3.53
C HIS A 94 -12.82 6.03 -3.68
N GLU A 95 -12.32 7.26 -3.63
CA GLU A 95 -10.90 7.52 -3.76
C GLU A 95 -10.12 6.92 -2.59
N ARG A 96 -10.57 7.12 -1.35
CA ARG A 96 -9.95 6.57 -0.16
C ARG A 96 -9.91 5.03 -0.19
N VAL A 97 -11.03 4.39 -0.51
CA VAL A 97 -11.13 2.91 -0.54
C VAL A 97 -10.35 2.34 -1.72
N PHE A 98 -10.29 3.04 -2.87
CA PHE A 98 -9.43 2.65 -3.98
C PHE A 98 -7.96 2.58 -3.54
N TRP A 99 -7.40 3.66 -2.97
CA TRP A 99 -6.02 3.69 -2.52
C TRP A 99 -5.73 2.65 -1.45
N LEU A 100 -6.67 2.47 -0.50
CA LEU A 100 -6.56 1.44 0.53
C LEU A 100 -6.44 0.05 -0.08
N LEU A 101 -7.35 -0.32 -0.97
CA LEU A 101 -7.42 -1.68 -1.53
C LEU A 101 -6.34 -1.92 -2.58
N ALA A 102 -6.17 -1.03 -3.56
CA ALA A 102 -5.17 -1.18 -4.62
C ALA A 102 -3.74 -1.26 -4.07
N SER A 103 -3.38 -0.39 -3.10
CA SER A 103 -2.06 -0.45 -2.51
C SER A 103 -1.86 -1.68 -1.62
N TYR A 104 -2.91 -2.12 -0.92
CA TYR A 104 -2.81 -3.30 -0.08
C TYR A 104 -2.58 -4.57 -0.91
N THR A 105 -3.33 -4.74 -1.98
CA THR A 105 -3.30 -5.93 -2.83
C THR A 105 -2.08 -5.98 -3.74
N LEU A 106 -1.46 -4.82 -4.04
CA LEU A 106 -0.24 -4.79 -4.87
C LEU A 106 1.06 -4.76 -4.04
N ARG A 107 1.02 -4.45 -2.74
CA ARG A 107 2.24 -4.39 -1.91
C ARG A 107 3.10 -5.65 -2.00
N PRO A 108 4.42 -5.57 -1.99
CA PRO A 108 5.26 -4.36 -2.01
C PRO A 108 5.47 -3.79 -3.42
N GLY A 109 4.72 -4.21 -4.43
CA GLY A 109 4.87 -3.83 -5.83
C GLY A 109 5.90 -4.69 -6.58
N MET A 110 6.27 -5.82 -5.99
CA MET A 110 7.18 -6.81 -6.57
C MET A 110 6.93 -8.19 -5.95
N GLY A 111 7.47 -9.24 -6.56
CA GLY A 111 7.35 -10.62 -6.08
C GLY A 111 6.53 -11.52 -6.99
N HIS A 112 5.85 -10.96 -7.99
CA HIS A 112 5.14 -11.70 -9.02
C HIS A 112 5.60 -11.24 -10.41
N PRO A 113 5.72 -12.12 -11.42
CA PRO A 113 6.23 -11.77 -12.75
C PRO A 113 5.49 -10.62 -13.44
N LEU A 114 4.19 -10.45 -13.19
CA LEU A 114 3.37 -9.39 -13.78
C LEU A 114 3.34 -8.08 -12.96
N ASP A 115 4.02 -8.02 -11.81
CA ASP A 115 4.01 -6.84 -10.96
C ASP A 115 4.57 -5.56 -11.63
N PRO A 116 5.59 -5.62 -12.51
CA PRO A 116 6.03 -4.42 -13.24
C PRO A 116 4.89 -3.72 -14.00
N GLY A 117 4.03 -4.49 -14.67
CA GLY A 117 2.87 -3.94 -15.38
C GLY A 117 1.79 -3.38 -14.42
N ARG A 118 1.55 -4.06 -13.31
CA ARG A 118 0.61 -3.60 -12.28
C ARG A 118 1.09 -2.31 -11.62
N VAL A 119 2.38 -2.23 -11.30
CA VAL A 119 2.98 -1.02 -10.73
C VAL A 119 2.93 0.14 -11.72
N ALA A 120 3.24 -0.10 -12.99
CA ALA A 120 3.17 0.92 -14.03
C ALA A 120 1.76 1.55 -14.13
N LEU A 121 0.71 0.73 -13.96
CA LEU A 121 -0.68 1.22 -13.95
C LEU A 121 -0.95 2.26 -12.85
N LEU A 122 -0.34 2.10 -11.66
CA LEU A 122 -0.54 3.00 -10.53
C LEU A 122 0.52 4.09 -10.39
N ALA A 123 1.71 3.90 -10.95
CA ALA A 123 2.86 4.76 -10.69
C ALA A 123 2.61 6.24 -11.05
N ASP A 124 1.99 6.50 -12.19
CA ASP A 124 1.63 7.87 -12.59
C ASP A 124 0.49 8.43 -11.72
N LEU A 125 -0.48 7.59 -11.34
CA LEU A 125 -1.59 8.00 -10.48
C LEU A 125 -1.11 8.43 -9.08
N LEU A 126 -0.07 7.78 -8.54
CA LEU A 126 0.52 8.14 -7.25
C LEU A 126 1.10 9.56 -7.24
N THR A 127 1.55 10.05 -8.40
CA THR A 127 2.11 11.40 -8.56
C THR A 127 1.09 12.43 -9.08
N GLU A 128 -0.07 12.00 -9.57
CA GLU A 128 -1.14 12.86 -10.06
C GLU A 128 -1.83 13.66 -8.94
N GLY A 129 -1.77 13.13 -7.70
CA GLY A 129 -2.47 13.68 -6.56
C GLY A 129 -3.90 13.17 -6.41
N LEU A 130 -4.67 13.83 -5.57
CA LEU A 130 -6.03 13.44 -5.23
C LEU A 130 -7.07 14.18 -6.07
N ALA A 131 -8.16 13.48 -6.40
CA ALA A 131 -9.36 14.09 -6.98
C ALA A 131 -10.13 14.92 -5.93
N PHE A 132 -10.01 14.54 -4.65
CA PHE A 132 -10.66 15.20 -3.51
C PHE A 132 -9.64 15.69 -2.47
N PRO A 133 -8.79 16.69 -2.80
CA PRO A 133 -7.67 17.09 -1.94
C PRO A 133 -8.09 17.77 -0.62
N GLN A 134 -9.36 18.12 -0.46
CA GLN A 134 -9.93 18.67 0.78
C GLN A 134 -10.21 17.60 1.86
N HIS A 135 -10.12 16.31 1.51
CA HIS A 135 -10.44 15.20 2.42
C HIS A 135 -9.16 14.58 3.01
N GLU A 136 -8.88 14.89 4.26
CA GLU A 136 -7.68 14.44 4.99
C GLU A 136 -7.46 12.93 4.95
N ARG A 137 -8.49 12.14 5.25
CA ARG A 137 -8.38 10.67 5.29
C ARG A 137 -7.95 10.07 3.96
N THR A 138 -8.19 10.77 2.84
CA THR A 138 -7.75 10.33 1.53
C THR A 138 -6.25 10.57 1.35
N TRP A 139 -5.73 11.69 1.85
CA TRP A 139 -4.28 11.95 1.89
C TRP A 139 -3.55 10.88 2.69
N GLN A 140 -4.03 10.55 3.88
CA GLN A 140 -3.45 9.49 4.69
C GLN A 140 -3.36 8.16 3.92
N GLN A 141 -4.43 7.77 3.19
CA GLN A 141 -4.39 6.57 2.39
C GLN A 141 -3.42 6.66 1.20
N LEU A 142 -3.27 7.82 0.58
CA LEU A 142 -2.29 8.02 -0.49
C LEU A 142 -0.85 7.86 0.03
N PHE A 143 -0.50 8.44 1.18
CA PHE A 143 0.82 8.26 1.80
C PHE A 143 1.07 6.81 2.20
N ILE A 144 0.05 6.12 2.75
CA ILE A 144 0.14 4.68 3.00
C ILE A 144 0.37 3.91 1.70
N ALA A 145 -0.27 4.30 0.59
CA ALA A 145 -0.04 3.68 -0.71
C ALA A 145 1.40 3.89 -1.19
N TRP A 146 1.97 5.08 -1.03
CA TRP A 146 3.37 5.35 -1.38
C TRP A 146 4.31 4.43 -0.61
N ARG A 147 4.16 4.33 0.72
CA ARG A 147 4.98 3.43 1.55
C ARG A 147 4.87 1.98 1.10
N ARG A 148 3.65 1.51 0.84
CA ARG A 148 3.41 0.11 0.45
C ARG A 148 4.00 -0.25 -0.89
N LEU A 149 4.06 0.68 -1.83
CA LEU A 149 4.47 0.43 -3.20
C LEU A 149 5.89 0.90 -3.50
N ALA A 150 6.52 1.66 -2.61
CA ALA A 150 7.86 2.20 -2.79
C ALA A 150 8.88 1.17 -3.29
N PRO A 151 8.96 -0.07 -2.73
CA PRO A 151 9.95 -1.05 -3.20
C PRO A 151 9.78 -1.45 -4.68
N GLY A 152 8.55 -1.43 -5.20
CA GLY A 152 8.25 -1.72 -6.61
C GLY A 152 8.41 -0.53 -7.56
N LEU A 153 8.45 0.70 -7.03
CA LEU A 153 8.56 1.91 -7.85
C LEU A 153 9.98 2.11 -8.37
N SER A 154 10.09 2.58 -9.63
CA SER A 154 11.38 2.98 -10.19
C SER A 154 11.93 4.24 -9.49
N GLU A 155 13.25 4.49 -9.62
CA GLU A 155 13.91 5.71 -9.16
C GLU A 155 13.18 6.97 -9.66
N ARG A 156 12.80 7.02 -10.93
CA ARG A 156 12.06 8.13 -11.52
C ARG A 156 10.75 8.42 -10.76
N HIS A 157 9.97 7.39 -10.44
CA HIS A 157 8.72 7.57 -9.72
C HIS A 157 8.96 7.99 -8.27
N GLN A 158 9.93 7.38 -7.60
CA GLN A 158 10.29 7.78 -6.23
C GLN A 158 10.79 9.22 -6.16
N THR A 159 11.59 9.65 -7.15
CA THR A 159 12.06 11.03 -7.26
C THR A 159 10.90 12.02 -7.42
N ARG A 160 9.92 11.70 -8.29
CA ARG A 160 8.72 12.52 -8.44
C ARG A 160 7.89 12.63 -7.15
N LEU A 161 7.80 11.55 -6.38
CA LEU A 161 7.14 11.57 -5.08
C LEU A 161 7.88 12.50 -4.09
N ARG A 162 9.22 12.44 -4.07
CA ARG A 162 10.04 13.34 -3.26
C ARG A 162 9.88 14.81 -3.69
N ASP A 163 9.73 15.09 -4.99
CA ASP A 163 9.47 16.47 -5.48
C ASP A 163 8.18 17.04 -4.88
N GLN A 164 7.20 16.21 -4.58
CA GLN A 164 5.94 16.63 -3.95
C GLN A 164 6.05 16.81 -2.44
N ILE A 165 6.88 16.02 -1.76
CA ILE A 165 7.00 16.03 -0.29
C ILE A 165 8.05 17.02 0.20
N ASP A 166 9.21 17.08 -0.46
CA ASP A 166 10.35 17.87 -0.01
C ASP A 166 10.03 19.33 0.34
N PRO A 167 9.14 20.04 -0.40
CA PRO A 167 8.74 21.39 -0.03
C PRO A 167 8.05 21.56 1.33
N PHE A 168 7.59 20.45 1.92
CA PHE A 168 6.97 20.44 3.25
C PHE A 168 7.93 19.98 4.35
N LEU A 169 9.00 19.29 3.96
CA LEU A 169 10.04 18.79 4.88
C LEU A 169 11.22 19.73 5.00
N ALA A 170 11.48 20.50 3.94
CA ALA A 170 12.60 21.43 3.87
C ALA A 170 12.41 22.61 4.83
N PRO A 171 13.50 23.16 5.39
CA PRO A 171 13.45 24.42 6.13
C PRO A 171 12.99 25.57 5.22
N ALA A 172 12.41 26.61 5.81
CA ALA A 172 11.89 27.76 5.06
C ALA A 172 12.98 28.45 4.21
N SER A 173 14.25 28.36 4.63
CA SER A 173 15.42 28.88 3.92
C SER A 173 15.63 28.22 2.55
N ALA A 174 15.19 27.00 2.36
CA ALA A 174 15.33 26.26 1.10
C ALA A 174 14.45 26.81 -0.03
N LYS A 175 13.40 27.58 0.29
CA LYS A 175 12.48 28.26 -0.66
C LYS A 175 11.93 27.34 -1.76
N LEU A 176 11.67 26.07 -1.45
CA LEU A 176 11.11 25.12 -2.41
C LEU A 176 9.65 25.45 -2.72
N PRO A 177 9.25 25.47 -4.00
CA PRO A 177 7.87 25.76 -4.37
C PRO A 177 6.96 24.61 -3.96
N LYS A 178 5.92 24.91 -3.19
CA LYS A 178 4.92 23.90 -2.78
C LYS A 178 3.99 23.58 -3.96
N PRO A 179 3.80 22.27 -4.27
CA PRO A 179 2.89 21.87 -5.33
C PRO A 179 1.46 22.24 -4.99
N LYS A 180 0.72 22.70 -6.00
CA LYS A 180 -0.68 23.09 -5.85
C LYS A 180 -1.55 21.88 -5.49
N GLY A 181 -2.47 22.07 -4.54
CA GLY A 181 -3.44 21.03 -4.18
C GLY A 181 -2.87 19.86 -3.36
N PHE A 182 -1.59 19.92 -3.01
CA PHE A 182 -0.94 18.91 -2.19
C PHE A 182 -0.85 19.38 -0.73
N ARG A 183 -1.35 18.56 0.19
CA ARG A 183 -1.29 18.82 1.64
C ARG A 183 -0.91 17.56 2.38
N PRO A 184 0.31 17.43 2.92
CA PRO A 184 0.58 16.43 3.94
C PRO A 184 -0.22 16.79 5.18
N LEU A 185 -0.92 15.82 5.76
CA LEU A 185 -1.73 16.01 6.97
C LEU A 185 -0.88 16.29 8.19
N SER A 186 0.22 15.58 8.27
CA SER A 186 1.19 15.73 9.34
C SER A 186 2.60 15.62 8.79
N LEU A 187 3.52 16.18 9.55
CA LEU A 187 4.94 16.01 9.29
C LEU A 187 5.32 14.53 9.34
N LEU A 188 4.75 13.77 10.27
CA LEU A 188 5.01 12.34 10.43
C LEU A 188 4.63 11.55 9.17
N ASP A 189 3.44 11.76 8.62
CA ASP A 189 3.01 11.07 7.39
C ASP A 189 3.99 11.34 6.22
N ALA A 190 4.45 12.60 6.10
CA ALA A 190 5.39 13.00 5.08
C ALA A 190 6.78 12.37 5.28
N LEU A 191 7.29 12.35 6.52
CA LEU A 191 8.56 11.72 6.88
C LEU A 191 8.52 10.20 6.67
N GLU A 192 7.47 9.55 7.16
CA GLU A 192 7.29 8.12 6.94
C GLU A 192 7.21 7.77 5.45
N ALA A 193 6.48 8.56 4.64
CA ALA A 193 6.43 8.32 3.20
C ALA A 193 7.82 8.53 2.56
N ALA A 194 8.55 9.58 2.93
CA ALA A 194 9.89 9.86 2.41
C ALA A 194 10.91 8.78 2.76
N SER A 195 10.82 8.20 3.97
CA SER A 195 11.77 7.18 4.46
C SER A 195 11.74 5.88 3.64
N TRP A 196 10.61 5.56 3.00
CA TRP A 196 10.45 4.37 2.16
C TRP A 196 10.94 4.56 0.72
N LEU A 197 11.29 5.79 0.32
CA LEU A 197 11.74 6.08 -1.04
C LEU A 197 13.26 5.87 -1.18
N GLU A 198 13.69 4.62 -1.11
CA GLU A 198 15.10 4.22 -1.02
C GLU A 198 15.89 4.40 -2.32
N ARG A 199 15.21 4.44 -3.47
CA ARG A 199 15.85 4.60 -4.79
C ARG A 199 16.09 6.05 -5.19
N VAL A 200 15.70 6.99 -4.35
CA VAL A 200 16.07 8.40 -4.53
C VAL A 200 17.58 8.56 -4.31
N ASP A 201 18.19 9.45 -5.08
CA ASP A 201 19.63 9.74 -5.00
C ASP A 201 20.12 9.90 -3.56
N VAL A 202 21.31 9.36 -3.27
CA VAL A 202 21.87 9.29 -1.92
C VAL A 202 22.08 10.68 -1.30
N ARG A 203 22.49 11.67 -2.11
CA ARG A 203 22.70 13.04 -1.62
C ARG A 203 21.38 13.67 -1.18
N ARG A 204 20.31 13.44 -1.96
CA ARG A 204 18.97 13.91 -1.64
C ARG A 204 18.38 13.22 -0.40
N ARG A 205 18.72 11.95 -0.18
CA ARG A 205 18.36 11.25 1.06
C ARG A 205 19.10 11.81 2.26
N GLY A 206 20.41 12.08 2.12
CA GLY A 206 21.22 12.77 3.14
C GLY A 206 20.68 14.16 3.47
N GLN A 207 20.34 14.94 2.46
CA GLN A 207 19.74 16.26 2.65
C GLN A 207 18.45 16.23 3.49
N LEU A 208 17.63 15.17 3.37
CA LEU A 208 16.48 15.00 4.25
C LEU A 208 16.90 14.85 5.72
N CYS A 209 17.95 14.06 5.98
CA CYS A 209 18.49 13.92 7.33
C CYS A 209 18.97 15.26 7.89
N ASP A 210 19.69 16.05 7.08
CA ASP A 210 20.14 17.38 7.48
C ASP A 210 18.95 18.28 7.85
N TRP A 211 17.90 18.31 7.04
CA TRP A 211 16.69 19.08 7.32
C TRP A 211 15.99 18.67 8.61
N ILE A 212 15.96 17.36 8.90
CA ILE A 212 15.37 16.83 10.14
C ILE A 212 16.20 17.26 11.35
N LEU A 213 17.54 17.20 11.25
CA LEU A 213 18.45 17.57 12.34
C LEU A 213 18.46 19.09 12.61
N GLU A 214 18.31 19.91 11.57
CA GLU A 214 18.25 21.37 11.70
C GLU A 214 16.90 21.89 12.18
N ARG A 215 15.85 21.06 12.13
CA ARG A 215 14.50 21.47 12.49
C ARG A 215 14.36 21.67 13.99
N THR A 216 13.79 22.80 14.37
CA THR A 216 13.33 22.99 15.76
C THR A 216 12.06 22.17 15.98
N TRP A 217 12.15 21.15 16.81
CA TRP A 217 11.04 20.27 17.16
C TRP A 217 10.22 20.89 18.29
N THR A 218 8.92 20.73 18.23
CA THR A 218 7.96 21.14 19.25
C THR A 218 7.21 19.92 19.79
N ASP A 219 6.52 20.06 20.93
CA ASP A 219 5.70 18.98 21.51
C ASP A 219 4.57 18.50 20.58
N ARG A 220 4.30 19.20 19.48
CA ARG A 220 3.32 18.83 18.46
C ARG A 220 3.93 18.08 17.28
N ASP A 221 5.24 18.00 17.21
CA ASP A 221 5.95 17.22 16.20
C ASP A 221 6.10 15.78 16.69
N PRO A 222 6.10 14.80 15.78
CA PRO A 222 6.16 13.37 16.11
C PRO A 222 7.50 12.95 16.71
#